data_51931a8bf1b71ef74c093e15e7f538b9
#
_entry.id   51931a8bf1b71ef74c093e15e7f538b9
#
_cell.length_a   1.000
_cell.length_b   1.000
_cell.length_c   1.000
_cell.angle_alpha   90.00
_cell.angle_beta   90.00
_cell.angle_gamma   90.00
#
_symmetry.space_group_name_H-M   'P 1'
#
loop_
_entity.id
_entity.type
_entity.pdbx_description
1 polymer ?
#
loop_
_entity_poly.entity_id
_entity_poly.type
_entity_poly.pdbx_seq_one_letter_code
_entity_poly.pdbx_strand_id
1 'polypeptide(L)'
;RKAISNIDRLVPELSAERKTQAIFDAVSGAEMVSGVLKGISRETGYDGGHRITIKYTIDVDADSVPAGEKIRVWMPFPTTTERQKNVTLISSSDKVRFSNSEKHNTVYMERKAKKGQPAHFEIVYSYDVYSKYFSQDYMLSHLKPYDKTSDVYLKYTAPDAPQILLSEDFQ
;
A
#
# COMPACT_ATOMS: atom_id res chain seq x y z
N ARG A 1 8.24 -13.10 0.11
CA ARG A 1 7.37 -13.61 -0.99
C ARG A 1 8.19 -14.22 -2.13
N LYS A 2 9.18 -13.51 -2.70
CA LYS A 2 10.02 -14.04 -3.80
C LYS A 2 10.78 -15.32 -3.42
N ALA A 3 11.28 -15.41 -2.19
CA ALA A 3 11.97 -16.62 -1.72
C ALA A 3 11.03 -17.83 -1.67
N ILE A 4 9.80 -17.64 -1.21
CA ILE A 4 8.77 -18.69 -1.15
C ILE A 4 8.41 -19.16 -2.56
N SER A 5 8.16 -18.23 -3.50
CA SER A 5 7.88 -18.55 -4.90
C SER A 5 9.03 -19.29 -5.60
N ASN A 6 10.28 -19.00 -5.23
CA ASN A 6 11.43 -19.72 -5.76
C ASN A 6 11.54 -21.14 -5.18
N ILE A 7 11.24 -21.33 -3.90
CA ILE A 7 11.18 -22.66 -3.27
C ILE A 7 10.10 -23.52 -3.94
N ASP A 8 8.91 -22.96 -4.18
CA ASP A 8 7.81 -23.66 -4.84
C ASP A 8 8.20 -24.15 -6.24
N ARG A 9 9.00 -23.36 -6.97
CA ARG A 9 9.46 -23.72 -8.31
C ARG A 9 10.58 -24.77 -8.28
N LEU A 10 11.46 -24.72 -7.29
CA LEU A 10 12.65 -25.60 -7.20
C LEU A 10 12.35 -26.91 -6.48
N VAL A 11 11.37 -26.93 -5.57
CA VAL A 11 11.00 -28.07 -4.74
C VAL A 11 9.47 -28.15 -4.66
N PRO A 12 8.80 -28.58 -5.76
CA PRO A 12 7.32 -28.57 -5.86
C PRO A 12 6.62 -29.40 -4.78
N GLU A 13 7.28 -30.45 -4.27
CA GLU A 13 6.75 -31.29 -3.20
C GLU A 13 6.50 -30.51 -1.89
N LEU A 14 7.30 -29.49 -1.59
CA LEU A 14 7.09 -28.64 -0.41
C LEU A 14 5.91 -27.69 -0.59
N SER A 15 5.54 -27.37 -1.81
CA SER A 15 4.37 -26.52 -2.06
C SER A 15 3.06 -27.25 -1.84
N ALA A 16 3.02 -28.56 -2.08
CA ALA A 16 1.82 -29.41 -1.92
C ALA A 16 1.37 -29.48 -0.44
N GLU A 17 2.31 -29.32 0.51
CA GLU A 17 2.02 -29.38 1.94
C GLU A 17 1.47 -28.04 2.52
N ARG A 18 1.51 -26.96 1.75
CA ARG A 18 1.08 -25.65 2.24
C ARG A 18 -0.41 -25.42 2.05
N LYS A 19 -1.14 -25.32 3.15
CA LYS A 19 -2.59 -25.05 3.16
C LYS A 19 -2.97 -23.66 2.61
N THR A 20 -2.02 -22.75 2.41
CA THR A 20 -2.24 -21.38 1.93
C THR A 20 -2.14 -21.23 0.41
N GLN A 21 -1.73 -22.27 -0.31
CA GLN A 21 -1.55 -22.26 -1.77
C GLN A 21 -2.89 -21.97 -2.49
N ALA A 22 -3.98 -22.57 -2.01
CA ALA A 22 -5.29 -22.51 -2.69
C ALA A 22 -5.86 -21.09 -2.87
N ILE A 23 -5.47 -20.12 -2.02
CA ILE A 23 -5.96 -18.74 -2.12
C ILE A 23 -5.23 -17.95 -3.21
N PHE A 24 -3.98 -18.29 -3.49
CA PHE A 24 -3.18 -17.62 -4.53
C PHE A 24 -3.34 -18.25 -5.92
N ASP A 25 -3.66 -19.54 -5.97
CA ASP A 25 -3.89 -20.25 -7.23
C ASP A 25 -5.29 -20.00 -7.79
N ALA A 26 -6.24 -19.63 -6.95
CA ALA A 26 -7.64 -19.38 -7.35
C ALA A 26 -7.81 -18.12 -8.23
N VAL A 27 -6.85 -17.20 -8.21
CA VAL A 27 -6.83 -16.05 -9.11
C VAL A 27 -5.49 -16.05 -9.81
N SER A 28 -5.43 -16.66 -10.99
CA SER A 28 -4.22 -16.55 -11.78
C SER A 28 -3.93 -15.06 -12.02
N GLY A 29 -2.73 -14.63 -11.69
CA GLY A 29 -2.33 -13.24 -11.92
C GLY A 29 -2.59 -12.81 -13.38
N ALA A 30 -2.53 -13.76 -14.32
CA ALA A 30 -2.81 -13.54 -15.72
C ALA A 30 -4.29 -13.23 -15.99
N GLU A 31 -5.24 -13.89 -15.33
CA GLU A 31 -6.68 -13.60 -15.48
C GLU A 31 -7.03 -12.24 -14.91
N MET A 32 -6.47 -11.89 -13.75
CA MET A 32 -6.66 -10.58 -13.14
C MET A 32 -6.11 -9.47 -14.04
N VAL A 33 -4.90 -9.62 -14.55
CA VAL A 33 -4.28 -8.65 -15.47
C VAL A 33 -5.08 -8.55 -16.75
N SER A 34 -5.51 -9.68 -17.34
CA SER A 34 -6.35 -9.69 -18.54
C SER A 34 -7.69 -8.99 -18.32
N GLY A 35 -8.31 -9.20 -17.16
CA GLY A 35 -9.56 -8.51 -16.77
C GLY A 35 -9.36 -7.00 -16.67
N VAL A 36 -8.30 -6.56 -16.00
CA VAL A 36 -7.93 -5.15 -15.91
C VAL A 36 -7.69 -4.54 -17.29
N LEU A 37 -6.89 -5.19 -18.15
CA LEU A 37 -6.57 -4.70 -19.49
C LEU A 37 -7.81 -4.57 -20.40
N LYS A 38 -8.80 -5.42 -20.23
CA LYS A 38 -10.08 -5.33 -20.97
C LYS A 38 -10.93 -4.14 -20.53
N GLY A 39 -10.85 -3.77 -19.26
CA GLY A 39 -11.61 -2.65 -18.66
C GLY A 39 -10.95 -1.29 -18.80
N ILE A 40 -9.65 -1.22 -19.16
CA ILE A 40 -8.92 0.04 -19.23
C ILE A 40 -9.41 0.88 -20.41
N SER A 41 -9.79 2.12 -20.12
CA SER A 41 -10.05 3.13 -21.15
C SER A 41 -8.74 3.50 -21.86
N ARG A 42 -8.74 3.40 -23.19
CA ARG A 42 -7.59 3.84 -23.99
C ARG A 42 -7.34 5.34 -23.93
N GLU A 43 -8.38 6.12 -23.63
CA GLU A 43 -8.30 7.59 -23.53
C GLU A 43 -7.72 8.03 -22.18
N THR A 44 -8.14 7.40 -21.09
CA THR A 44 -7.73 7.80 -19.72
C THR A 44 -6.61 6.95 -19.15
N GLY A 45 -6.36 5.75 -19.70
CA GLY A 45 -5.42 4.78 -19.17
C GLY A 45 -5.83 4.15 -17.82
N TYR A 46 -7.09 4.34 -17.40
CA TYR A 46 -7.62 3.79 -16.15
C TYR A 46 -8.71 2.75 -16.41
N ASP A 47 -8.78 1.72 -15.56
CA ASP A 47 -9.89 0.80 -15.54
C ASP A 47 -11.06 1.32 -14.67
N GLY A 48 -12.19 0.58 -14.63
CA GLY A 48 -13.40 0.93 -13.88
C GLY A 48 -13.24 0.98 -12.36
N GLY A 49 -12.10 0.56 -11.84
CA GLY A 49 -11.78 0.55 -10.42
C GLY A 49 -12.34 -0.64 -9.66
N HIS A 50 -11.69 -0.94 -8.54
CA HIS A 50 -12.08 -2.00 -7.61
C HIS A 50 -12.13 -1.45 -6.19
N ARG A 51 -13.20 -1.75 -5.45
CA ARG A 51 -13.28 -1.42 -4.04
C ARG A 51 -12.52 -2.42 -3.21
N ILE A 52 -11.59 -1.91 -2.39
CA ILE A 52 -10.85 -2.70 -1.41
C ILE A 52 -11.29 -2.26 -0.02
N THR A 53 -11.61 -3.23 0.84
CA THR A 53 -11.82 -3.00 2.26
C THR A 53 -10.72 -3.70 3.04
N ILE A 54 -10.06 -2.96 3.92
CA ILE A 54 -8.95 -3.47 4.75
C ILE A 54 -9.35 -3.33 6.21
N LYS A 55 -9.20 -4.43 6.94
CA LYS A 55 -9.18 -4.49 8.38
C LYS A 55 -7.72 -4.61 8.82
N TYR A 56 -7.22 -3.63 9.54
CA TYR A 56 -5.86 -3.60 10.06
C TYR A 56 -5.88 -3.64 11.57
N THR A 57 -5.12 -4.56 12.16
CA THR A 57 -5.07 -4.78 13.61
C THR A 57 -3.65 -4.75 14.13
N ILE A 58 -3.47 -4.23 15.34
CA ILE A 58 -2.24 -4.31 16.13
C ILE A 58 -2.60 -4.82 17.51
N ASP A 59 -2.01 -5.95 17.91
CA ASP A 59 -2.12 -6.51 19.24
C ASP A 59 -0.85 -6.22 20.03
N VAL A 60 -1.02 -5.71 21.24
CA VAL A 60 0.06 -5.44 22.19
C VAL A 60 -0.14 -6.35 23.39
N ASP A 61 0.85 -7.19 23.68
CA ASP A 61 0.77 -8.15 24.76
C ASP A 61 0.60 -7.46 26.13
N ALA A 62 -0.02 -8.19 27.04
CA ALA A 62 -0.18 -7.72 28.42
C ALA A 62 1.18 -7.37 29.03
N ASP A 63 1.20 -6.28 29.81
CA ASP A 63 2.36 -5.79 30.54
C ASP A 63 3.61 -5.44 29.70
N SER A 64 3.49 -5.38 28.35
CA SER A 64 4.55 -4.87 27.48
C SER A 64 4.83 -3.38 27.69
N VAL A 65 3.85 -2.65 28.23
CA VAL A 65 3.96 -1.25 28.62
C VAL A 65 3.51 -1.14 30.08
N PRO A 66 4.22 -0.41 30.97
CA PRO A 66 3.83 -0.24 32.36
C PRO A 66 2.39 0.26 32.51
N ALA A 67 1.68 -0.27 33.50
CA ALA A 67 0.30 0.11 33.76
C ALA A 67 0.18 1.63 34.01
N GLY A 68 -0.78 2.27 33.37
CA GLY A 68 -0.99 3.72 33.40
C GLY A 68 -0.25 4.51 32.33
N GLU A 69 0.79 3.93 31.72
CA GLU A 69 1.50 4.53 30.58
C GLU A 69 0.64 4.47 29.30
N LYS A 70 0.98 5.29 28.34
CA LYS A 70 0.27 5.36 27.06
C LYS A 70 0.89 4.41 26.02
N ILE A 71 0.09 3.49 25.55
CA ILE A 71 0.35 2.76 24.30
C ILE A 71 -0.06 3.68 23.14
N ARG A 72 0.84 3.90 22.21
CA ARG A 72 0.63 4.74 21.01
C ARG A 72 0.85 3.90 19.77
N VAL A 73 -0.09 3.97 18.84
CA VAL A 73 0.00 3.23 17.58
C VAL A 73 -0.21 4.16 16.39
N TRP A 74 0.54 3.89 15.32
CA TRP A 74 0.39 4.54 14.02
C TRP A 74 0.13 3.46 12.99
N MET A 75 -1.02 3.53 12.35
CA MET A 75 -1.41 2.57 11.31
C MET A 75 -1.42 3.25 9.95
N PRO A 76 -0.93 2.58 8.89
CA PRO A 76 -1.01 3.12 7.54
C PRO A 76 -2.45 3.42 7.14
N PHE A 77 -2.66 4.55 6.48
CA PHE A 77 -3.96 4.93 5.95
C PHE A 77 -3.80 5.49 4.53
N PRO A 78 -4.67 5.10 3.58
CA PRO A 78 -4.52 5.55 2.20
C PRO A 78 -4.77 7.06 2.06
N THR A 79 -4.10 7.67 1.09
CA THR A 79 -4.38 9.04 0.64
C THR A 79 -5.22 9.01 -0.63
N THR A 80 -6.03 10.04 -0.84
CA THR A 80 -6.74 10.23 -2.10
C THR A 80 -5.75 10.68 -3.18
N THR A 81 -5.72 9.96 -4.28
CA THR A 81 -4.89 10.24 -5.47
C THR A 81 -5.72 10.00 -6.72
N GLU A 82 -5.13 10.20 -7.91
CA GLU A 82 -5.78 9.81 -9.18
C GLU A 82 -6.14 8.32 -9.23
N ARG A 83 -5.34 7.46 -8.57
CA ARG A 83 -5.50 6.00 -8.57
C ARG A 83 -6.21 5.46 -7.33
N GLN A 84 -6.37 6.26 -6.31
CA GLN A 84 -7.04 5.89 -5.05
C GLN A 84 -8.11 6.93 -4.74
N LYS A 85 -9.38 6.54 -4.80
CA LYS A 85 -10.52 7.42 -4.59
C LYS A 85 -11.44 6.88 -3.51
N ASN A 86 -12.37 7.70 -3.05
CA ASN A 86 -13.40 7.31 -2.09
C ASN A 86 -12.83 6.68 -0.81
N VAL A 87 -11.69 7.21 -0.35
CA VAL A 87 -11.04 6.76 0.89
C VAL A 87 -11.94 7.06 2.07
N THR A 88 -12.35 6.02 2.81
CA THR A 88 -13.31 6.14 3.91
C THR A 88 -12.86 5.29 5.09
N LEU A 89 -12.74 5.89 6.27
CA LEU A 89 -12.63 5.15 7.53
C LEU A 89 -14.01 4.64 7.92
N ILE A 90 -14.16 3.32 8.03
CA ILE A 90 -15.45 2.67 8.36
C ILE A 90 -15.60 2.56 9.88
N SER A 91 -14.55 2.09 10.56
CA SER A 91 -14.54 1.95 12.02
C SER A 91 -13.14 2.02 12.59
N SER A 92 -13.06 2.29 13.88
CA SER A 92 -11.81 2.23 14.68
C SER A 92 -12.12 1.82 16.11
N SER A 93 -11.15 1.14 16.75
CA SER A 93 -11.27 0.70 18.16
C SER A 93 -11.18 1.86 19.16
N ASP A 94 -10.51 2.93 18.78
CA ASP A 94 -10.27 4.11 19.60
C ASP A 94 -10.43 5.40 18.79
N LYS A 95 -10.40 6.54 19.49
CA LYS A 95 -10.44 7.84 18.82
C LYS A 95 -9.20 8.04 17.94
N VAL A 96 -9.43 8.30 16.67
CA VAL A 96 -8.37 8.50 15.68
C VAL A 96 -7.95 9.96 15.52
N ARG A 97 -6.69 10.17 15.17
CA ARG A 97 -6.16 11.40 14.60
C ARG A 97 -5.40 11.08 13.32
N PHE A 98 -5.65 11.82 12.26
CA PHE A 98 -4.95 11.66 10.98
C PHE A 98 -3.71 12.53 10.96
N SER A 99 -2.60 12.01 10.42
CA SER A 99 -1.37 12.79 10.27
C SER A 99 -1.46 13.85 9.17
N ASN A 100 -2.31 13.61 8.15
CA ASN A 100 -2.47 14.48 6.97
C ASN A 100 -1.14 14.90 6.33
N SER A 101 -0.13 14.03 6.39
CA SER A 101 1.14 14.27 5.74
C SER A 101 1.04 13.97 4.25
N GLU A 102 1.62 14.81 3.41
CA GLU A 102 1.68 14.57 1.97
C GLU A 102 2.45 13.29 1.61
N LYS A 103 3.46 12.94 2.39
CA LYS A 103 4.32 11.78 2.12
C LYS A 103 3.77 10.48 2.72
N HIS A 104 3.26 10.55 3.95
CA HIS A 104 2.77 9.39 4.68
C HIS A 104 1.50 9.76 5.44
N ASN A 105 0.39 9.18 5.03
CA ASN A 105 -0.85 9.32 5.79
C ASN A 105 -0.97 8.16 6.77
N THR A 106 -1.17 8.50 8.04
CA THR A 106 -1.33 7.52 9.12
C THR A 106 -2.50 7.89 10.01
N VAL A 107 -3.09 6.87 10.59
CA VAL A 107 -4.04 7.00 11.70
C VAL A 107 -3.28 6.77 13.00
N TYR A 108 -3.36 7.73 13.90
CA TYR A 108 -2.85 7.65 15.25
C TYR A 108 -3.96 7.33 16.23
N MET A 109 -3.72 6.38 17.14
CA MET A 109 -4.55 6.06 18.29
C MET A 109 -3.71 5.93 19.54
N GLU A 110 -4.29 6.17 20.72
CA GLU A 110 -3.64 5.97 22.01
C GLU A 110 -4.60 5.40 23.04
N ARG A 111 -4.08 4.58 23.95
CA ARG A 111 -4.80 4.01 25.08
C ARG A 111 -3.88 3.86 26.26
N LYS A 112 -4.38 4.04 27.50
CA LYS A 112 -3.62 3.73 28.71
C LYS A 112 -3.50 2.22 28.90
N ALA A 113 -2.27 1.74 29.17
CA ALA A 113 -2.01 0.35 29.50
C ALA A 113 -2.68 -0.01 30.85
N LYS A 114 -3.24 -1.19 30.92
CA LYS A 114 -3.82 -1.75 32.15
C LYS A 114 -3.06 -3.01 32.53
N LYS A 115 -2.76 -3.17 33.83
CA LYS A 115 -2.01 -4.32 34.33
C LYS A 115 -2.70 -5.65 33.96
N GLY A 116 -1.92 -6.57 33.42
CA GLY A 116 -2.38 -7.90 33.03
C GLY A 116 -3.35 -7.93 31.84
N GLN A 117 -3.56 -6.82 31.13
CA GLN A 117 -4.49 -6.78 30.00
C GLN A 117 -3.74 -6.47 28.70
N PRO A 118 -3.93 -7.27 27.65
CA PRO A 118 -3.46 -6.92 26.32
C PRO A 118 -4.26 -5.74 25.74
N ALA A 119 -3.69 -5.04 24.78
CA ALA A 119 -4.40 -3.98 24.07
C ALA A 119 -4.53 -4.35 22.59
N HIS A 120 -5.76 -4.33 22.09
CA HIS A 120 -6.09 -4.55 20.69
C HIS A 120 -6.49 -3.23 20.05
N PHE A 121 -5.80 -2.86 18.98
CA PHE A 121 -6.12 -1.71 18.14
C PHE A 121 -6.57 -2.18 16.76
N GLU A 122 -7.65 -1.58 16.27
CA GLU A 122 -8.23 -1.94 14.98
C GLU A 122 -8.69 -0.70 14.23
N ILE A 123 -8.45 -0.68 12.92
CA ILE A 123 -9.13 0.20 11.97
C ILE A 123 -9.69 -0.62 10.82
N VAL A 124 -10.85 -0.23 10.34
CA VAL A 124 -11.42 -0.74 9.09
C VAL A 124 -11.63 0.44 8.16
N TYR A 125 -11.10 0.34 6.95
CA TYR A 125 -11.25 1.38 5.94
C TYR A 125 -11.45 0.77 4.55
N SER A 126 -12.03 1.56 3.67
CA SER A 126 -12.17 1.18 2.25
C SER A 126 -11.72 2.31 1.33
N TYR A 127 -11.34 1.93 0.13
CA TYR A 127 -11.04 2.84 -0.95
C TYR A 127 -11.22 2.15 -2.29
N ASP A 128 -11.38 2.95 -3.34
CA ASP A 128 -11.43 2.44 -4.71
C ASP A 128 -10.03 2.62 -5.33
N VAL A 129 -9.49 1.53 -5.90
CA VAL A 129 -8.21 1.53 -6.60
C VAL A 129 -8.43 1.36 -8.09
N TYR A 130 -7.72 2.16 -8.87
CA TYR A 130 -7.77 2.15 -10.33
C TYR A 130 -6.41 1.71 -10.86
N SER A 131 -6.42 0.72 -11.74
CA SER A 131 -5.22 0.31 -12.49
C SER A 131 -4.95 1.31 -13.60
N LYS A 132 -3.68 1.62 -13.85
CA LYS A 132 -3.26 2.50 -14.93
C LYS A 132 -2.34 1.76 -15.88
N TYR A 133 -2.65 1.83 -17.17
CA TYR A 133 -1.87 1.21 -18.22
C TYR A 133 -1.81 2.11 -19.45
N PHE A 134 -0.66 2.19 -20.04
CA PHE A 134 -0.47 2.82 -21.34
C PHE A 134 0.14 1.80 -22.29
N SER A 135 -0.42 1.70 -23.49
CA SER A 135 0.18 0.88 -24.55
C SER A 135 1.54 1.47 -24.97
N GLN A 136 2.41 0.61 -25.48
CA GLN A 136 3.71 1.05 -25.98
C GLN A 136 3.57 2.11 -27.08
N ASP A 137 2.65 1.91 -28.01
CA ASP A 137 2.40 2.85 -29.10
C ASP A 137 1.95 4.22 -28.58
N TYR A 138 1.06 4.22 -27.57
CA TYR A 138 0.65 5.46 -26.91
C TYR A 138 1.86 6.17 -26.28
N MET A 139 2.68 5.42 -25.53
CA MET A 139 3.87 6.00 -24.89
C MET A 139 4.85 6.58 -25.92
N LEU A 140 5.14 5.84 -27.00
CA LEU A 140 6.06 6.29 -28.04
C LEU A 140 5.54 7.55 -28.77
N SER A 141 4.23 7.60 -29.05
CA SER A 141 3.63 8.78 -29.71
C SER A 141 3.56 10.02 -28.82
N HIS A 142 3.70 9.87 -27.51
CA HIS A 142 3.63 10.96 -26.53
C HIS A 142 4.96 11.24 -25.84
N LEU A 143 6.07 10.68 -26.34
CA LEU A 143 7.41 11.00 -25.84
C LEU A 143 7.71 12.48 -26.00
N LYS A 144 8.09 13.11 -24.90
CA LYS A 144 8.56 14.49 -24.86
C LYS A 144 9.82 14.54 -23.99
N PRO A 145 10.77 15.43 -24.32
CA PRO A 145 11.86 15.72 -23.40
C PRO A 145 11.32 16.16 -22.04
N TYR A 146 12.02 15.80 -20.97
CA TYR A 146 11.67 16.29 -19.64
C TYR A 146 11.87 17.80 -19.55
N ASP A 147 10.88 18.49 -19.01
CA ASP A 147 11.06 19.85 -18.55
C ASP A 147 11.82 19.83 -17.22
N LYS A 148 13.13 20.03 -17.29
CA LYS A 148 14.03 20.01 -16.13
C LYS A 148 13.80 21.17 -15.16
N THR A 149 12.98 22.17 -15.54
CA THR A 149 12.62 23.31 -14.69
C THR A 149 11.30 23.10 -13.95
N SER A 150 10.54 22.06 -14.32
CA SER A 150 9.25 21.78 -13.67
C SER A 150 9.42 21.36 -12.21
N ASP A 151 8.48 21.79 -11.36
CA ASP A 151 8.46 21.40 -9.94
C ASP A 151 8.46 19.89 -9.73
N VAL A 152 7.77 19.15 -10.63
CA VAL A 152 7.73 17.68 -10.62
C VAL A 152 9.13 17.12 -10.86
N TYR A 153 9.84 17.59 -11.87
CA TYR A 153 11.20 17.12 -12.16
C TYR A 153 12.14 17.43 -11.00
N LEU A 154 12.14 18.66 -10.52
CA LEU A 154 12.99 19.11 -9.41
C LEU A 154 12.70 18.31 -8.12
N LYS A 155 11.42 18.07 -7.82
CA LYS A 155 11.02 17.28 -6.64
C LYS A 155 11.54 15.85 -6.68
N TYR A 156 11.42 15.17 -7.83
CA TYR A 156 11.74 13.73 -7.92
C TYR A 156 13.19 13.42 -8.31
N THR A 157 13.97 14.43 -8.69
CA THR A 157 15.41 14.30 -8.93
C THR A 157 16.26 14.91 -7.81
N ALA A 158 15.66 15.53 -6.81
CA ALA A 158 16.35 16.00 -5.63
C ALA A 158 16.64 14.86 -4.64
N PRO A 159 17.71 14.94 -3.85
CA PRO A 159 17.94 14.05 -2.72
C PRO A 159 16.75 14.08 -1.76
N ASP A 160 16.18 12.90 -1.44
CA ASP A 160 14.98 12.83 -0.57
C ASP A 160 15.34 12.61 0.91
N ALA A 161 16.51 12.07 1.20
CA ALA A 161 16.99 11.85 2.56
C ALA A 161 18.53 11.89 2.59
N PRO A 162 19.17 12.07 3.75
CA PRO A 162 20.62 12.06 3.88
C PRO A 162 21.30 10.78 3.34
N GLN A 163 20.56 9.68 3.29
CA GLN A 163 21.01 8.38 2.78
C GLN A 163 20.82 8.22 1.26
N ILE A 164 20.05 9.11 0.63
CA ILE A 164 19.73 9.06 -0.80
C ILE A 164 20.32 10.35 -1.42
N LEU A 165 21.61 10.28 -1.69
CA LEU A 165 22.33 11.34 -2.41
C LEU A 165 22.46 10.90 -3.87
N LEU A 166 21.95 11.72 -4.77
CA LEU A 166 22.20 11.56 -6.21
C LEU A 166 23.55 12.23 -6.52
N SER A 167 24.59 11.41 -6.70
CA SER A 167 25.89 11.90 -7.15
C SER A 167 25.83 12.26 -8.63
N GLU A 168 26.83 13.04 -9.10
CA GLU A 168 26.95 13.42 -10.52
C GLU A 168 27.00 12.19 -11.45
N ASP A 169 27.45 11.04 -10.96
CA ASP A 169 27.50 9.79 -11.72
C ASP A 169 26.11 9.18 -12.01
N PHE A 170 25.03 9.68 -11.34
CA PHE A 170 23.64 9.24 -11.52
C PHE A 170 22.76 10.27 -12.22
N GLN A 171 23.31 11.40 -12.63
CA GLN A 171 22.62 12.42 -13.40
C GLN A 171 23.01 12.31 -14.88
#